data_6891a4bc1f38e1cc3fce7a1da778d3c7
#
_entry.id   6891a4bc1f38e1cc3fce7a1da778d3c7
#
_cell.length_a   1.000
_cell.length_b   1.000
_cell.length_c   1.000
_cell.angle_alpha   90.00
_cell.angle_beta   90.00
_cell.angle_gamma   90.00
#
_symmetry.space_group_name_H-M   'P 1'
#
loop_
_entity.id
_entity.type
_entity.pdbx_description
1 polymer ?
#
loop_
_entity_poly.entity_id
_entity_poly.type
_entity_poly.pdbx_seq_one_letter_code
_entity_poly.pdbx_strand_id
1 'polypeptide(L)'
;FSEQYNEATGMEMTFIQWMFYGVPVIIIMLPLMWLWLSRKQSGVIRLSLPKVGPWRPAERRTLFVFGLTSLAWMTRAEPDGGWSDWLGLQGANDASVAFVGVIILFLIPDGSGRDGQEGRLLDWESCRNLPWGVLLLFSGGICLAKGITISGLSGEIAKVLDGLGTLPVFGLVILVCLL
;
A
#
# COMPACT_ATOMS: atom_id res chain seq x y z
N PHE A 1 9.92 0.99 4.17
CA PHE A 1 10.20 2.14 5.05
C PHE A 1 9.82 1.84 6.50
N SER A 2 8.58 1.38 6.80
CA SER A 2 8.17 1.06 8.18
C SER A 2 9.01 -0.03 8.82
N GLU A 3 9.38 -1.07 8.08
CA GLU A 3 10.23 -2.17 8.57
C GLU A 3 11.65 -1.68 8.88
N GLN A 4 12.24 -0.84 8.02
CA GLN A 4 13.55 -0.24 8.24
C GLN A 4 13.55 0.76 9.43
N TYR A 5 12.45 1.48 9.59
CA TYR A 5 12.27 2.37 10.74
C TYR A 5 12.19 1.58 12.06
N ASN A 6 11.44 0.47 12.05
CA ASN A 6 11.34 -0.44 13.19
C ASN A 6 12.71 -1.05 13.55
N GLU A 7 13.46 -1.53 12.56
CA GLU A 7 14.81 -2.06 12.78
C GLU A 7 15.77 -1.01 13.34
N ALA A 8 15.65 0.25 12.91
CA ALA A 8 16.53 1.34 13.35
C ALA A 8 16.16 1.92 14.71
N THR A 9 14.88 1.96 15.06
CA THR A 9 14.37 2.64 16.26
C THR A 9 13.82 1.70 17.33
N GLY A 10 13.54 0.44 16.97
CA GLY A 10 12.86 -0.52 17.83
C GLY A 10 11.37 -0.21 18.05
N MET A 11 10.81 0.77 17.33
CA MET A 11 9.42 1.19 17.46
C MET A 11 8.64 0.83 16.19
N GLU A 12 7.49 0.18 16.35
CA GLU A 12 6.57 -0.06 15.22
C GLU A 12 5.92 1.26 14.80
N MET A 13 6.08 1.61 13.52
CA MET A 13 5.39 2.78 12.96
C MET A 13 3.93 2.46 12.73
N THR A 14 3.05 3.15 13.44
CA THR A 14 1.61 3.01 13.27
C THR A 14 1.13 3.69 11.98
N PHE A 15 -0.05 3.29 11.49
CA PHE A 15 -0.65 3.88 10.30
C PHE A 15 -0.87 5.41 10.46
N ILE A 16 -1.26 5.86 11.64
CA ILE A 16 -1.48 7.29 11.94
C ILE A 16 -0.16 8.05 11.87
N GLN A 17 0.92 7.52 12.45
CA GLN A 17 2.24 8.14 12.38
C GLN A 17 2.74 8.24 10.94
N TRP A 18 2.58 7.17 10.15
CA TRP A 18 2.91 7.19 8.74
C TRP A 18 2.11 8.25 7.97
N MET A 19 0.82 8.37 8.25
CA MET A 19 -0.06 9.36 7.64
C MET A 19 0.34 10.79 8.01
N PHE A 20 0.79 11.02 9.27
CA PHE A 20 1.26 12.32 9.74
C PHE A 20 2.47 12.84 8.94
N TYR A 21 3.36 11.95 8.51
CA TYR A 21 4.48 12.32 7.64
C TYR A 21 4.09 12.35 6.15
N GLY A 22 3.27 11.42 5.71
CA GLY A 22 2.91 11.28 4.30
C GLY A 22 1.96 12.36 3.79
N VAL A 23 0.96 12.75 4.58
CA VAL A 23 -0.05 13.74 4.17
C VAL A 23 0.55 15.12 3.85
N PRO A 24 1.44 15.71 4.66
CA PRO A 24 2.10 16.97 4.32
C PRO A 24 2.90 16.90 3.02
N VAL A 25 3.60 15.79 2.79
CA VAL A 25 4.37 15.58 1.54
C VAL A 25 3.42 15.55 0.33
N ILE A 26 2.29 14.85 0.42
CA ILE A 26 1.29 14.82 -0.65
C ILE A 26 0.70 16.20 -0.90
N ILE A 27 0.34 16.94 0.15
CA ILE A 27 -0.22 18.30 0.04
C ILE A 27 0.74 19.25 -0.67
N ILE A 28 2.04 19.10 -0.46
CA ILE A 28 3.05 19.94 -1.11
C ILE A 28 3.36 19.45 -2.53
N MET A 29 3.58 18.14 -2.71
CA MET A 29 4.00 17.56 -3.97
C MET A 29 2.91 17.60 -5.04
N LEU A 30 1.65 17.39 -4.67
CA LEU A 30 0.55 17.32 -5.63
C LEU A 30 0.32 18.67 -6.35
N PRO A 31 0.26 19.85 -5.67
CA PRO A 31 0.21 21.14 -6.33
C PRO A 31 1.47 21.44 -7.13
N LEU A 32 2.65 21.08 -6.64
CA LEU A 32 3.91 21.31 -7.38
C LEU A 32 3.92 20.51 -8.70
N MET A 33 3.55 19.23 -8.66
CA MET A 33 3.43 18.41 -9.87
C MET A 33 2.38 18.96 -10.82
N TRP A 34 1.22 19.38 -10.30
CA TRP A 34 0.16 19.97 -11.09
C TRP A 34 0.64 21.26 -11.77
N LEU A 35 1.29 22.17 -11.05
CA LEU A 35 1.87 23.40 -11.59
C LEU A 35 2.94 23.10 -12.66
N TRP A 36 3.79 22.11 -12.41
CA TRP A 36 4.86 21.74 -13.34
C TRP A 36 4.31 21.13 -14.64
N LEU A 37 3.32 20.24 -14.54
CA LEU A 37 2.68 19.63 -15.71
C LEU A 37 1.83 20.63 -16.48
N SER A 38 1.10 21.52 -15.80
CA SER A 38 0.22 22.51 -16.44
C SER A 38 0.99 23.60 -17.18
N ARG A 39 2.24 23.87 -16.79
CA ARG A 39 3.10 24.90 -17.46
C ARG A 39 3.35 24.65 -18.94
N LYS A 40 3.34 23.39 -19.39
CA LYS A 40 3.62 23.01 -20.78
C LYS A 40 2.36 22.78 -21.63
N GLN A 41 1.18 22.82 -21.03
CA GLN A 41 -0.08 22.61 -21.76
C GLN A 41 -0.64 23.95 -22.27
N SER A 42 -0.31 24.28 -23.50
CA SER A 42 -0.80 25.47 -24.19
C SER A 42 -2.12 25.24 -24.96
N GLY A 43 -2.81 24.15 -24.74
CA GLY A 43 -4.04 23.79 -25.45
C GLY A 43 -5.21 23.53 -24.49
N VAL A 44 -6.38 24.10 -24.83
CA VAL A 44 -7.63 23.77 -24.13
C VAL A 44 -8.07 22.39 -24.60
N ILE A 45 -7.68 21.35 -23.87
CA ILE A 45 -8.22 19.99 -24.08
C ILE A 45 -9.65 20.00 -23.53
N ARG A 46 -10.63 20.08 -24.41
CA ARG A 46 -12.04 19.88 -24.04
C ARG A 46 -12.26 18.38 -23.81
N LEU A 47 -12.03 17.92 -22.59
CA LEU A 47 -12.43 16.58 -22.18
C LEU A 47 -13.95 16.55 -22.08
N SER A 48 -14.60 15.80 -22.97
CA SER A 48 -16.00 15.44 -22.84
C SER A 48 -16.13 14.42 -21.71
N LEU A 49 -16.37 14.90 -20.49
CA LEU A 49 -16.61 14.02 -19.36
C LEU A 49 -18.00 13.35 -19.52
N PRO A 50 -18.09 12.04 -19.38
CA PRO A 50 -19.39 11.36 -19.37
C PRO A 50 -20.23 11.91 -18.22
N LYS A 51 -21.54 12.09 -18.45
CA LYS A 51 -22.46 12.51 -17.41
C LYS A 51 -22.50 11.45 -16.32
N VAL A 52 -22.05 11.83 -15.12
CA VAL A 52 -22.11 10.97 -13.94
C VAL A 52 -23.57 10.92 -13.48
N GLY A 53 -24.16 9.74 -13.47
CA GLY A 53 -25.52 9.50 -12.99
C GLY A 53 -25.60 9.58 -11.44
N PRO A 54 -26.80 9.38 -10.87
CA PRO A 54 -26.94 9.27 -9.41
C PRO A 54 -26.16 8.06 -8.88
N TRP A 55 -25.72 8.18 -7.63
CA TRP A 55 -24.99 7.13 -6.94
C TRP A 55 -25.72 5.78 -6.96
N ARG A 56 -25.06 4.78 -7.48
CA ARG A 56 -25.60 3.41 -7.50
C ARG A 56 -25.52 2.79 -6.10
N PRO A 57 -26.44 1.86 -5.75
CA PRO A 57 -26.36 1.16 -4.46
C PRO A 57 -25.01 0.47 -4.23
N ALA A 58 -24.42 -0.12 -5.28
CA ALA A 58 -23.10 -0.74 -5.25
C ALA A 58 -22.00 0.25 -4.84
N GLU A 59 -21.98 1.44 -5.45
CA GLU A 59 -20.98 2.48 -5.13
C GLU A 59 -21.04 2.91 -3.66
N ARG A 60 -22.25 3.13 -3.14
CA ARG A 60 -22.45 3.51 -1.73
C ARG A 60 -22.01 2.39 -0.79
N ARG A 61 -22.33 1.13 -1.10
CA ARG A 61 -21.93 -0.02 -0.28
C ARG A 61 -20.43 -0.23 -0.32
N THR A 62 -19.80 -0.12 -1.49
CA THR A 62 -18.34 -0.20 -1.63
C THR A 62 -17.65 0.90 -0.83
N LEU A 63 -18.13 2.15 -0.94
CA LEU A 63 -17.57 3.27 -0.18
C LEU A 63 -17.72 3.07 1.33
N PHE A 64 -18.84 2.50 1.77
CA PHE A 64 -19.07 2.19 3.18
C PHE A 64 -18.09 1.12 3.68
N VAL A 65 -17.92 0.02 2.96
CA VAL A 65 -16.94 -1.03 3.31
C VAL A 65 -15.52 -0.49 3.32
N PHE A 66 -15.16 0.32 2.31
CA PHE A 66 -13.86 0.96 2.24
C PHE A 66 -13.62 1.90 3.45
N GLY A 67 -14.63 2.70 3.82
CA GLY A 67 -14.56 3.57 4.98
C GLY A 67 -14.39 2.79 6.29
N LEU A 68 -15.14 1.69 6.46
CA LEU A 68 -14.99 0.80 7.62
C LEU A 68 -13.59 0.16 7.67
N THR A 69 -13.09 -0.32 6.55
CA THR A 69 -11.76 -0.91 6.48
C THR A 69 -10.67 0.12 6.81
N SER A 70 -10.81 1.34 6.31
CA SER A 70 -9.88 2.44 6.62
C SER A 70 -9.93 2.82 8.10
N LEU A 71 -11.12 2.90 8.68
CA LEU A 71 -11.29 3.13 10.12
C LEU A 71 -10.69 2.00 10.96
N ALA A 72 -10.90 0.75 10.53
CA ALA A 72 -10.33 -0.41 11.22
C ALA A 72 -8.79 -0.38 11.18
N TRP A 73 -8.18 0.07 10.08
CA TRP A 73 -6.72 0.27 10.01
C TRP A 73 -6.24 1.37 10.94
N MET A 74 -6.93 2.52 10.92
CA MET A 74 -6.54 3.68 11.75
C MET A 74 -6.63 3.37 13.24
N THR A 75 -7.63 2.61 13.66
CA THR A 75 -7.91 2.32 15.07
C THR A 75 -7.39 0.95 15.53
N ARG A 76 -6.61 0.25 14.68
CA ARG A 76 -6.10 -1.09 14.99
C ARG A 76 -5.17 -1.11 16.21
N ALA A 77 -4.21 -0.20 16.24
CA ALA A 77 -3.16 -0.12 17.25
C ALA A 77 -3.21 1.16 18.10
N GLU A 78 -3.99 2.16 17.72
CA GLU A 78 -4.10 3.46 18.40
C GLU A 78 -5.57 3.90 18.54
N PRO A 79 -5.91 4.66 19.59
CA PRO A 79 -5.12 4.96 20.79
C PRO A 79 -5.08 3.77 21.76
N ASP A 80 -4.12 3.74 22.67
CA ASP A 80 -4.01 2.78 23.81
C ASP A 80 -4.14 1.30 23.40
N GLY A 81 -3.40 0.87 22.35
CA GLY A 81 -3.43 -0.51 21.84
C GLY A 81 -4.54 -0.80 20.83
N GLY A 82 -5.48 0.12 20.68
CA GLY A 82 -6.58 0.01 19.72
C GLY A 82 -7.49 -1.21 19.93
N TRP A 83 -8.33 -1.50 18.92
CA TRP A 83 -9.26 -2.62 19.00
C TRP A 83 -8.56 -4.00 18.99
N SER A 84 -7.35 -4.09 18.44
CA SER A 84 -6.60 -5.35 18.42
C SER A 84 -6.25 -5.84 19.83
N ASP A 85 -5.85 -4.93 20.70
CA ASP A 85 -5.56 -5.24 22.11
C ASP A 85 -6.84 -5.46 22.92
N TRP A 86 -7.87 -4.63 22.70
CA TRP A 86 -9.14 -4.77 23.39
C TRP A 86 -9.83 -6.10 23.14
N LEU A 87 -9.66 -6.65 21.92
CA LEU A 87 -10.21 -7.95 21.54
C LEU A 87 -9.24 -9.12 21.82
N GLY A 88 -8.02 -8.85 22.32
CA GLY A 88 -6.98 -9.85 22.52
C GLY A 88 -6.45 -10.47 21.24
N LEU A 89 -6.60 -9.77 20.09
CA LEU A 89 -6.18 -10.23 18.77
C LEU A 89 -4.76 -9.75 18.44
N GLN A 90 -3.77 -10.18 19.22
CA GLN A 90 -2.36 -9.78 19.07
C GLN A 90 -1.75 -10.14 17.70
N GLY A 91 -2.35 -11.09 16.97
CA GLY A 91 -1.93 -11.44 15.61
C GLY A 91 -2.57 -10.62 14.50
N ALA A 92 -3.48 -9.68 14.83
CA ALA A 92 -4.15 -8.84 13.82
C ALA A 92 -3.15 -7.83 13.24
N ASN A 93 -2.95 -7.90 11.93
CA ASN A 93 -2.12 -6.99 11.16
C ASN A 93 -2.92 -6.31 10.04
N ASP A 94 -2.31 -5.39 9.32
CA ASP A 94 -2.97 -4.64 8.25
C ASP A 94 -3.48 -5.54 7.13
N ALA A 95 -2.77 -6.64 6.84
CA ALA A 95 -3.21 -7.62 5.85
C ALA A 95 -4.48 -8.36 6.31
N SER A 96 -4.61 -8.68 7.61
CA SER A 96 -5.81 -9.30 8.17
C SER A 96 -7.04 -8.40 8.01
N VAL A 97 -6.89 -7.11 8.28
CA VAL A 97 -7.97 -6.11 8.13
C VAL A 97 -8.38 -5.99 6.66
N ALA A 98 -7.41 -5.90 5.74
CA ALA A 98 -7.68 -5.85 4.30
C ALA A 98 -8.42 -7.12 3.83
N PHE A 99 -7.97 -8.29 4.30
CA PHE A 99 -8.58 -9.57 3.94
C PHE A 99 -10.04 -9.68 4.39
N VAL A 100 -10.35 -9.23 5.61
CA VAL A 100 -11.74 -9.13 6.10
C VAL A 100 -12.56 -8.20 5.22
N GLY A 101 -12.02 -7.02 4.84
CA GLY A 101 -12.67 -6.09 3.93
C GLY A 101 -13.00 -6.73 2.57
N VAL A 102 -12.07 -7.49 2.01
CA VAL A 102 -12.28 -8.23 0.75
C VAL A 102 -13.37 -9.29 0.90
N ILE A 103 -13.37 -10.08 1.97
CA ILE A 103 -14.42 -11.07 2.24
C ILE A 103 -15.79 -10.39 2.31
N ILE A 104 -15.90 -9.27 3.00
CA ILE A 104 -17.14 -8.51 3.10
C ILE A 104 -17.63 -8.08 1.72
N LEU A 105 -16.74 -7.61 0.83
CA LEU A 105 -17.12 -7.23 -0.54
C LEU A 105 -17.62 -8.40 -1.37
N PHE A 106 -17.09 -9.61 -1.16
CA PHE A 106 -17.61 -10.83 -1.80
C PHE A 106 -18.98 -11.27 -1.27
N LEU A 107 -19.34 -10.92 -0.05
CA LEU A 107 -20.59 -11.31 0.58
C LEU A 107 -21.73 -10.33 0.32
N ILE A 108 -21.44 -9.03 0.18
CA ILE A 108 -22.47 -7.99 0.01
C ILE A 108 -22.98 -7.99 -1.43
N PRO A 109 -24.31 -8.04 -1.64
CA PRO A 109 -24.90 -7.92 -2.96
C PRO A 109 -24.70 -6.49 -3.52
N ASP A 110 -24.56 -6.38 -4.85
CA ASP A 110 -24.39 -5.09 -5.54
C ASP A 110 -25.69 -4.28 -5.64
N GLY A 111 -26.84 -4.93 -5.47
CA GLY A 111 -28.15 -4.32 -5.58
C GLY A 111 -28.56 -4.01 -7.01
N SER A 112 -27.93 -4.61 -8.02
CA SER A 112 -28.25 -4.35 -9.43
C SER A 112 -29.54 -5.01 -9.88
N GLY A 113 -29.96 -6.10 -9.22
CA GLY A 113 -31.24 -6.77 -9.43
C GLY A 113 -31.57 -7.13 -10.89
N ARG A 114 -30.58 -7.25 -11.77
CA ARG A 114 -30.78 -7.62 -13.18
C ARG A 114 -30.90 -9.13 -13.29
N ASP A 115 -31.97 -9.57 -13.94
CA ASP A 115 -32.23 -10.96 -14.34
C ASP A 115 -32.31 -11.99 -13.20
N GLY A 116 -32.76 -11.59 -12.00
CA GLY A 116 -32.98 -12.53 -10.88
C GLY A 116 -31.71 -13.09 -10.25
N GLN A 117 -30.53 -12.67 -10.70
CA GLN A 117 -29.24 -12.94 -10.03
C GLN A 117 -28.72 -11.65 -9.40
N GLU A 118 -28.63 -11.65 -8.07
CA GLU A 118 -27.96 -10.59 -7.36
C GLU A 118 -26.44 -10.74 -7.54
N GLY A 119 -25.83 -9.79 -8.26
CA GLY A 119 -24.38 -9.65 -8.32
C GLY A 119 -23.80 -9.37 -6.93
N ARG A 120 -22.50 -9.60 -6.74
CA ARG A 120 -21.76 -9.22 -5.54
C ARG A 120 -20.96 -7.96 -5.83
N LEU A 121 -20.60 -7.20 -4.77
CA LEU A 121 -19.76 -6.01 -4.94
C LEU A 121 -18.39 -6.34 -5.54
N LEU A 122 -17.85 -7.49 -5.18
CA LEU A 122 -16.65 -8.06 -5.75
C LEU A 122 -16.94 -9.47 -6.24
N ASP A 123 -16.54 -9.78 -7.46
CA ASP A 123 -16.62 -11.09 -8.07
C ASP A 123 -15.22 -11.63 -8.42
N TRP A 124 -15.16 -12.92 -8.70
CA TRP A 124 -13.90 -13.59 -9.04
C TRP A 124 -13.33 -13.12 -10.39
N GLU A 125 -14.16 -12.70 -11.31
CA GLU A 125 -13.73 -12.21 -12.61
C GLU A 125 -12.98 -10.88 -12.48
N SER A 126 -13.46 -9.97 -11.64
CA SER A 126 -12.75 -8.74 -11.28
C SER A 126 -11.39 -9.02 -10.65
N CYS A 127 -11.30 -10.04 -9.78
CA CYS A 127 -10.03 -10.45 -9.17
C CYS A 127 -9.05 -11.03 -10.21
N ARG A 128 -9.51 -11.74 -11.22
CA ARG A 128 -8.66 -12.26 -12.29
C ARG A 128 -8.00 -11.16 -13.13
N ASN A 129 -8.66 -10.03 -13.27
CA ASN A 129 -8.18 -8.88 -14.04
C ASN A 129 -7.15 -8.02 -13.27
N LEU A 130 -6.83 -8.36 -12.02
CA LEU A 130 -5.75 -7.70 -11.29
C LEU A 130 -4.39 -7.98 -11.95
N PRO A 131 -3.44 -7.04 -11.89
CA PRO A 131 -2.10 -7.22 -12.43
C PRO A 131 -1.26 -8.16 -11.55
N TRP A 132 -1.63 -9.44 -11.48
CA TRP A 132 -0.97 -10.44 -10.63
C TRP A 132 0.53 -10.53 -10.85
N GLY A 133 1.00 -10.34 -12.10
CA GLY A 133 2.43 -10.33 -12.40
C GLY A 133 3.20 -9.27 -11.63
N VAL A 134 2.64 -8.07 -11.52
CA VAL A 134 3.24 -6.97 -10.74
C VAL A 134 3.22 -7.28 -9.25
N LEU A 135 2.09 -7.77 -8.73
CA LEU A 135 1.97 -8.14 -7.32
C LEU A 135 2.95 -9.25 -6.93
N LEU A 136 3.08 -10.28 -7.76
CA LEU A 136 4.03 -11.38 -7.53
C LEU A 136 5.48 -10.92 -7.63
N LEU A 137 5.80 -10.01 -8.56
CA LEU A 137 7.14 -9.43 -8.68
C LEU A 137 7.54 -8.68 -7.40
N PHE A 138 6.66 -7.80 -6.92
CA PHE A 138 6.93 -7.04 -5.68
C PHE A 138 7.01 -7.94 -4.46
N SER A 139 6.05 -8.84 -4.27
CA SER A 139 6.07 -9.75 -3.11
C SER A 139 7.25 -10.72 -3.15
N GLY A 140 7.63 -11.20 -4.34
CA GLY A 140 8.83 -12.01 -4.54
C GLY A 140 10.11 -11.25 -4.21
N GLY A 141 10.22 -9.99 -4.63
CA GLY A 141 11.35 -9.12 -4.28
C GLY A 141 11.47 -8.88 -2.77
N ILE A 142 10.36 -8.59 -2.10
CA ILE A 142 10.34 -8.41 -0.64
C ILE A 142 10.73 -9.72 0.07
N CYS A 143 10.19 -10.84 -0.38
CA CYS A 143 10.51 -12.16 0.19
C CYS A 143 11.99 -12.51 0.03
N LEU A 144 12.57 -12.21 -1.14
CA LEU A 144 13.99 -12.41 -1.42
C LEU A 144 14.87 -11.53 -0.52
N ALA A 145 14.54 -10.25 -0.41
CA ALA A 145 15.26 -9.31 0.46
C ALA A 145 15.23 -9.78 1.92
N LYS A 146 14.08 -10.22 2.40
CA LYS A 146 13.93 -10.77 3.76
C LYS A 146 14.72 -12.08 3.94
N GLY A 147 14.74 -12.94 2.92
CA GLY A 147 15.55 -14.14 2.91
C GLY A 147 17.06 -13.85 3.02
N ILE A 148 17.55 -12.86 2.29
CA ILE A 148 18.95 -12.40 2.35
C ILE A 148 19.30 -11.86 3.74
N THR A 149 18.38 -11.08 4.37
CA THR A 149 18.60 -10.54 5.71
C THR A 149 18.61 -11.64 6.77
N ILE A 150 17.64 -12.55 6.74
CA ILE A 150 17.52 -13.64 7.75
C ILE A 150 18.65 -14.65 7.61
N SER A 151 19.12 -14.94 6.39
CA SER A 151 20.24 -15.85 6.16
C SER A 151 21.61 -15.29 6.59
N GLY A 152 21.68 -13.99 6.94
CA GLY A 152 22.93 -13.33 7.26
C GLY A 152 23.81 -13.02 6.05
N LEU A 153 23.33 -13.31 4.84
CA LEU A 153 24.08 -13.09 3.61
C LEU A 153 24.47 -11.62 3.42
N SER A 154 23.62 -10.69 3.84
CA SER A 154 23.93 -9.26 3.84
C SER A 154 25.16 -8.91 4.69
N GLY A 155 25.33 -9.59 5.83
CA GLY A 155 26.50 -9.44 6.69
C GLY A 155 27.78 -10.01 6.09
N GLU A 156 27.68 -11.13 5.39
CA GLU A 156 28.83 -11.71 4.68
C GLU A 156 29.27 -10.84 3.49
N ILE A 157 28.31 -10.29 2.74
CA ILE A 157 28.61 -9.33 1.66
C ILE A 157 29.26 -8.07 2.23
N ALA A 158 28.76 -7.55 3.37
CA ALA A 158 29.34 -6.40 4.04
C ALA A 158 30.81 -6.65 4.46
N LYS A 159 31.12 -7.83 5.00
CA LYS A 159 32.52 -8.20 5.36
C LYS A 159 33.44 -8.26 4.15
N VAL A 160 32.95 -8.77 3.01
CA VAL A 160 33.73 -8.76 1.75
C VAL A 160 33.97 -7.31 1.29
N LEU A 161 32.98 -6.45 1.42
CA LEU A 161 33.09 -5.03 1.06
C LEU A 161 34.01 -4.26 2.03
N ASP A 162 34.03 -4.58 3.33
CA ASP A 162 34.95 -4.01 4.31
C ASP A 162 36.41 -4.30 3.94
N GLY A 163 36.71 -5.47 3.36
CA GLY A 163 38.02 -5.79 2.80
C GLY A 163 38.45 -4.89 1.63
N LEU A 164 37.50 -4.19 1.01
CA LEU A 164 37.72 -3.22 -0.07
C LEU A 164 37.80 -1.76 0.45
N GLY A 165 37.88 -1.56 1.76
CA GLY A 165 37.89 -0.24 2.44
C GLY A 165 39.03 0.70 2.05
N THR A 166 39.95 0.28 1.19
CA THR A 166 40.97 1.10 0.54
C THR A 166 40.47 1.85 -0.71
N LEU A 167 39.25 1.53 -1.19
CA LEU A 167 38.69 2.18 -2.36
C LEU A 167 38.03 3.52 -1.95
N PRO A 168 38.21 4.59 -2.75
CA PRO A 168 37.50 5.84 -2.51
C PRO A 168 35.99 5.60 -2.57
N VAL A 169 35.21 6.32 -1.74
CA VAL A 169 33.74 6.18 -1.61
C VAL A 169 33.03 6.13 -2.98
N PHE A 170 33.54 6.87 -3.96
CA PHE A 170 33.02 6.86 -5.33
C PHE A 170 33.17 5.50 -6.02
N GLY A 171 34.27 4.81 -5.79
CA GLY A 171 34.52 3.47 -6.35
C GLY A 171 33.62 2.41 -5.73
N LEU A 172 33.35 2.50 -4.42
CA LEU A 172 32.41 1.63 -3.73
C LEU A 172 30.97 1.81 -4.22
N VAL A 173 30.54 3.05 -4.42
CA VAL A 173 29.20 3.35 -4.96
C VAL A 173 29.02 2.80 -6.37
N ILE A 174 30.03 2.96 -7.25
CA ILE A 174 29.98 2.39 -8.61
C ILE A 174 29.94 0.87 -8.55
N LEU A 175 30.74 0.23 -7.69
CA LEU A 175 30.76 -1.23 -7.55
C LEU A 175 29.42 -1.78 -7.09
N VAL A 176 28.78 -1.14 -6.09
CA VAL A 176 27.43 -1.51 -5.60
C VAL A 176 26.34 -1.29 -6.64
N CYS A 177 26.47 -0.26 -7.49
CA CYS A 177 25.51 -0.02 -8.57
C CYS A 177 25.66 -0.97 -9.76
N LEU A 178 26.81 -1.65 -9.90
CA LEU A 178 27.08 -2.62 -10.96
C LEU A 178 26.75 -4.07 -10.55
N LEU A 179 26.57 -4.34 -9.27
CA LEU A 179 26.13 -5.62 -8.70
C LEU A 179 24.60 -5.75 -8.72
#